data_9dd8b3de4df24d13a67b48320293d6b4
#
_entry.id   9dd8b3de4df24d13a67b48320293d6b4
#
_cell.length_a   1.000
_cell.length_b   1.000
_cell.length_c   1.000
_cell.angle_alpha   90.00
_cell.angle_beta   90.00
_cell.angle_gamma   90.00
#
_symmetry.space_group_name_H-M   'P 1'
#
loop_
_entity.id
_entity.type
_entity.pdbx_description
1 polymer ?
#
loop_
_entity_poly.entity_id
_entity_poly.type
_entity_poly.pdbx_seq_one_letter_code
_entity_poly.pdbx_strand_id
1 'polypeptide(L)'
;DTFRAAAIEQLELWSKKINVNIIKSETGSDPASVAFKTAAYAKEKNIDIALIDTAGRMQNKKNLMDEYKKIFKVLKKIDESFPNETILVLDATTGQNALNQVKEFSKIQKITGLIITKLDTTAKGGIVLAICKKYKLPILAVGMGEMETDLHPFNAEYFAKSLFHLN
;
A
#
# COMPACT_ATOMS: atom_id res chain seq x y z
N ASP A 1 10.55 -0.92 -0.86
CA ASP A 1 11.21 0.40 -0.99
C ASP A 1 12.69 0.28 -0.65
N THR A 2 13.55 0.21 -1.66
CA THR A 2 15.01 0.05 -1.48
C THR A 2 15.74 1.39 -1.40
N PHE A 3 15.06 2.51 -1.58
CA PHE A 3 15.68 3.84 -1.64
C PHE A 3 15.71 4.57 -0.29
N ARG A 4 14.92 4.12 0.68
CA ARG A 4 14.83 4.76 1.99
C ARG A 4 15.37 3.83 3.07
N ALA A 5 16.59 4.10 3.55
CA ALA A 5 17.19 3.32 4.64
C ALA A 5 16.28 3.22 5.87
N ALA A 6 15.67 4.34 6.29
CA ALA A 6 14.76 4.37 7.43
C ALA A 6 13.50 3.49 7.22
N ALA A 7 13.01 3.31 5.98
CA ALA A 7 11.89 2.41 5.73
C ALA A 7 12.29 0.94 5.86
N ILE A 8 13.51 0.58 5.45
CA ILE A 8 14.07 -0.76 5.63
C ILE A 8 14.21 -1.06 7.13
N GLU A 9 14.82 -0.14 7.89
CA GLU A 9 14.98 -0.28 9.35
C GLU A 9 13.63 -0.41 10.06
N GLN A 10 12.64 0.38 9.68
CA GLN A 10 11.30 0.31 10.23
C GLN A 10 10.65 -1.07 9.99
N LEU A 11 10.75 -1.60 8.77
CA LEU A 11 10.23 -2.93 8.46
C LEU A 11 10.98 -4.03 9.24
N GLU A 12 12.29 -3.88 9.47
CA GLU A 12 13.05 -4.82 10.29
C GLU A 12 12.59 -4.82 11.75
N LEU A 13 12.32 -3.65 12.32
CA LEU A 13 11.77 -3.55 13.67
C LEU A 13 10.42 -4.24 13.77
N TRP A 14 9.55 -4.01 12.80
CA TRP A 14 8.25 -4.69 12.74
C TRP A 14 8.39 -6.20 12.56
N SER A 15 9.24 -6.67 11.65
CA SER A 15 9.44 -8.09 11.42
C SER A 15 9.91 -8.83 12.68
N LYS A 16 10.81 -8.20 13.46
CA LYS A 16 11.26 -8.73 14.76
C LYS A 16 10.13 -8.74 15.78
N LYS A 17 9.33 -7.66 15.84
CA LYS A 17 8.24 -7.52 16.80
C LYS A 17 7.16 -8.60 16.62
N ILE A 18 6.82 -8.91 15.38
CA ILE A 18 5.78 -9.91 15.06
C ILE A 18 6.35 -11.28 14.67
N ASN A 19 7.66 -11.46 14.80
CA ASN A 19 8.39 -12.70 14.51
C ASN A 19 8.12 -13.26 13.11
N VAL A 20 8.27 -12.43 12.08
CA VAL A 20 8.17 -12.82 10.68
C VAL A 20 9.48 -12.59 9.93
N ASN A 21 9.72 -13.37 8.88
CA ASN A 21 10.91 -13.21 8.06
C ASN A 21 10.82 -11.93 7.22
N ILE A 22 11.97 -11.26 7.08
CA ILE A 22 12.14 -10.12 6.17
C ILE A 22 13.16 -10.45 5.09
N ILE A 23 12.84 -10.11 3.84
CA ILE A 23 13.76 -10.16 2.72
C ILE A 23 14.09 -8.73 2.31
N LYS A 24 15.33 -8.37 2.45
CA LYS A 24 15.86 -7.04 2.13
C LYS A 24 17.09 -7.14 1.26
N SER A 25 17.50 -6.02 0.71
CA SER A 25 18.78 -5.83 0.03
C SER A 25 19.38 -4.50 0.45
N GLU A 26 20.62 -4.27 0.04
CA GLU A 26 21.30 -2.99 0.30
C GLU A 26 20.50 -1.82 -0.30
N THR A 27 20.65 -0.65 0.33
CA THR A 27 20.03 0.59 -0.15
C THR A 27 20.46 0.87 -1.59
N GLY A 28 19.49 1.21 -2.44
CA GLY A 28 19.71 1.44 -3.86
C GLY A 28 19.68 0.19 -4.75
N SER A 29 19.47 -0.99 -4.17
CA SER A 29 19.26 -2.22 -4.96
C SER A 29 18.00 -2.12 -5.82
N ASP A 30 17.98 -2.88 -6.93
CA ASP A 30 16.81 -2.94 -7.81
C ASP A 30 15.57 -3.50 -7.07
N PRO A 31 14.49 -2.71 -6.90
CA PRO A 31 13.29 -3.16 -6.19
C PRO A 31 12.64 -4.39 -6.80
N ALA A 32 12.71 -4.55 -8.12
CA ALA A 32 12.16 -5.71 -8.80
C ALA A 32 12.92 -7.00 -8.46
N SER A 33 14.23 -6.90 -8.22
CA SER A 33 15.03 -8.05 -7.75
C SER A 33 14.61 -8.50 -6.37
N VAL A 34 14.35 -7.54 -5.45
CA VAL A 34 13.90 -7.84 -4.08
C VAL A 34 12.50 -8.46 -4.12
N ALA A 35 11.60 -7.90 -4.91
CA ALA A 35 10.24 -8.43 -5.08
C ALA A 35 10.26 -9.87 -5.63
N PHE A 36 11.11 -10.14 -6.62
CA PHE A 36 11.29 -11.49 -7.17
C PHE A 36 11.78 -12.47 -6.09
N LYS A 37 12.84 -12.11 -5.37
CA LYS A 37 13.37 -12.95 -4.27
C LYS A 37 12.33 -13.23 -3.20
N THR A 38 11.53 -12.22 -2.83
CA THR A 38 10.46 -12.35 -1.82
C THR A 38 9.39 -13.33 -2.29
N ALA A 39 8.90 -13.19 -3.52
CA ALA A 39 7.87 -14.06 -4.06
C ALA A 39 8.37 -15.50 -4.28
N ALA A 40 9.61 -15.66 -4.75
CA ALA A 40 10.25 -16.98 -4.91
C ALA A 40 10.40 -17.69 -3.56
N TYR A 41 10.91 -16.98 -2.55
CA TYR A 41 11.03 -17.50 -1.18
C TYR A 41 9.67 -17.89 -0.60
N ALA A 42 8.66 -17.03 -0.74
CA ALA A 42 7.32 -17.32 -0.24
C ALA A 42 6.74 -18.58 -0.86
N LYS A 43 6.92 -18.77 -2.17
CA LYS A 43 6.46 -19.96 -2.89
C LYS A 43 7.23 -21.21 -2.47
N GLU A 44 8.56 -21.14 -2.34
CA GLU A 44 9.41 -22.26 -1.89
C GLU A 44 9.06 -22.71 -0.48
N LYS A 45 8.80 -21.77 0.42
CA LYS A 45 8.54 -22.05 1.85
C LYS A 45 7.06 -22.21 2.17
N ASN A 46 6.18 -22.20 1.18
CA ASN A 46 4.72 -22.26 1.38
C ASN A 46 4.21 -21.20 2.37
N ILE A 47 4.68 -19.96 2.22
CA ILE A 47 4.25 -18.83 3.05
C ILE A 47 2.87 -18.37 2.59
N ASP A 48 1.93 -18.28 3.51
CA ASP A 48 0.53 -17.91 3.21
C ASP A 48 0.40 -16.47 2.74
N ILE A 49 1.18 -15.54 3.33
CA ILE A 49 1.10 -14.10 3.02
C ILE A 49 2.50 -13.52 2.90
N ALA A 50 2.79 -12.90 1.75
CA ALA A 50 3.98 -12.09 1.53
C ALA A 50 3.59 -10.64 1.24
N LEU A 51 4.11 -9.70 2.04
CA LEU A 51 3.90 -8.27 1.88
C LEU A 51 5.11 -7.65 1.21
N ILE A 52 4.91 -6.95 0.09
CA ILE A 52 5.97 -6.26 -0.64
C ILE A 52 5.74 -4.76 -0.52
N ASP A 53 6.54 -4.10 0.33
CA ASP A 53 6.55 -2.65 0.44
C ASP A 53 7.28 -2.02 -0.74
N THR A 54 6.68 -0.99 -1.31
CA THR A 54 7.18 -0.32 -2.52
C THR A 54 7.33 1.18 -2.29
N ALA A 55 8.17 1.84 -3.10
CA ALA A 55 8.29 3.29 -3.06
C ALA A 55 6.94 3.96 -3.39
N GLY A 56 6.57 5.03 -2.67
CA GLY A 56 5.31 5.74 -2.86
C GLY A 56 5.48 7.19 -3.35
N ARG A 57 6.73 7.66 -3.54
CA ARG A 57 7.01 9.07 -3.84
C ARG A 57 6.79 9.40 -5.31
N MET A 58 5.80 10.25 -5.59
CA MET A 58 5.45 10.66 -6.95
C MET A 58 6.31 11.81 -7.51
N GLN A 59 7.35 12.28 -6.82
CA GLN A 59 8.20 13.39 -7.28
C GLN A 59 8.88 13.06 -8.63
N ASN A 60 9.22 11.80 -8.88
CA ASN A 60 9.73 11.33 -10.16
C ASN A 60 8.78 10.27 -10.75
N LYS A 61 7.60 10.73 -11.15
CA LYS A 61 6.48 9.89 -11.55
C LYS A 61 6.82 8.87 -12.63
N LYS A 62 7.58 9.26 -13.65
CA LYS A 62 7.92 8.37 -14.78
C LYS A 62 8.76 7.18 -14.31
N ASN A 63 9.83 7.44 -13.59
CA ASN A 63 10.73 6.40 -13.11
C ASN A 63 10.01 5.45 -12.14
N LEU A 64 9.18 5.99 -11.24
CA LEU A 64 8.38 5.22 -10.31
C LEU A 64 7.42 4.27 -11.04
N MET A 65 6.71 4.76 -12.06
CA MET A 65 5.77 3.95 -12.84
C MET A 65 6.47 2.85 -13.63
N ASP A 66 7.67 3.09 -14.14
CA ASP A 66 8.46 2.08 -14.85
C ASP A 66 9.04 1.03 -13.88
N GLU A 67 9.41 1.44 -12.66
CA GLU A 67 9.80 0.54 -11.57
C GLU A 67 8.64 -0.39 -11.19
N TYR A 68 7.43 0.14 -11.02
CA TYR A 68 6.24 -0.69 -10.75
C TYR A 68 5.98 -1.70 -11.85
N LYS A 69 5.99 -1.28 -13.11
CA LYS A 69 5.83 -2.22 -14.24
C LYS A 69 6.84 -3.37 -14.18
N LYS A 70 8.09 -3.06 -13.81
CA LYS A 70 9.14 -4.05 -13.67
C LYS A 70 8.85 -5.02 -12.52
N ILE A 71 8.43 -4.50 -11.35
CA ILE A 71 8.03 -5.33 -10.20
C ILE A 71 6.90 -6.28 -10.61
N PHE A 72 5.81 -5.80 -11.18
CA PHE A 72 4.70 -6.66 -11.59
C PHE A 72 5.11 -7.69 -12.65
N LYS A 73 5.98 -7.31 -13.59
CA LYS A 73 6.50 -8.23 -14.61
C LYS A 73 7.29 -9.38 -13.99
N VAL A 74 8.12 -9.13 -12.99
CA VAL A 74 8.92 -10.19 -12.36
C VAL A 74 8.10 -11.07 -11.44
N LEU A 75 7.08 -10.51 -10.76
CA LEU A 75 6.15 -11.30 -9.94
C LEU A 75 5.37 -12.30 -10.80
N LYS A 76 4.84 -11.87 -11.94
CA LYS A 76 4.13 -12.73 -12.89
C LYS A 76 5.00 -13.85 -13.52
N LYS A 77 6.33 -13.70 -13.52
CA LYS A 77 7.20 -14.79 -13.93
C LYS A 77 7.27 -15.94 -12.92
N ILE A 78 6.99 -15.66 -11.65
CA ILE A 78 6.94 -16.67 -10.58
C ILE A 78 5.59 -17.37 -10.58
N ASP A 79 4.53 -16.57 -10.71
CA ASP A 79 3.16 -17.05 -10.80
C ASP A 79 2.30 -16.00 -11.52
N GLU A 80 1.52 -16.41 -12.51
CA GLU A 80 0.67 -15.49 -13.30
C GLU A 80 -0.41 -14.81 -12.45
N SER A 81 -0.79 -15.42 -11.31
CA SER A 81 -1.74 -14.85 -10.37
C SER A 81 -1.14 -13.74 -9.49
N PHE A 82 0.19 -13.58 -9.47
CA PHE A 82 0.85 -12.58 -8.64
C PHE A 82 0.88 -11.18 -9.25
N PRO A 83 0.75 -10.13 -8.44
CA PRO A 83 0.31 -10.18 -7.04
C PRO A 83 -1.18 -10.51 -6.96
N ASN A 84 -1.61 -11.25 -5.93
CA ASN A 84 -3.02 -11.55 -5.70
C ASN A 84 -3.78 -10.27 -5.33
N GLU A 85 -3.15 -9.41 -4.52
CA GLU A 85 -3.69 -8.14 -4.08
C GLU A 85 -2.73 -6.99 -4.37
N THR A 86 -3.26 -5.85 -4.77
CA THR A 86 -2.53 -4.59 -4.91
C THR A 86 -3.25 -3.51 -4.12
N ILE A 87 -2.70 -3.19 -2.96
CA ILE A 87 -3.31 -2.25 -2.01
C ILE A 87 -2.60 -0.89 -2.15
N LEU A 88 -3.38 0.16 -2.40
CA LEU A 88 -2.86 1.51 -2.43
C LEU A 88 -3.10 2.20 -1.09
N VAL A 89 -2.02 2.66 -0.47
CA VAL A 89 -2.07 3.44 0.77
C VAL A 89 -2.13 4.93 0.43
N LEU A 90 -3.16 5.62 0.92
CA LEU A 90 -3.42 7.02 0.65
C LEU A 90 -3.42 7.82 1.95
N ASP A 91 -2.82 8.99 1.92
CA ASP A 91 -2.89 9.98 2.99
C ASP A 91 -4.11 10.87 2.79
N ALA A 92 -5.07 10.86 3.74
CA ALA A 92 -6.31 11.63 3.66
C ALA A 92 -6.07 13.15 3.60
N THR A 93 -4.95 13.63 4.12
CA THR A 93 -4.62 15.06 4.13
C THR A 93 -4.25 15.61 2.75
N THR A 94 -3.89 14.75 1.81
CA THR A 94 -3.46 15.14 0.45
C THR A 94 -4.60 15.62 -0.45
N GLY A 95 -5.85 15.41 -0.04
CA GLY A 95 -7.03 15.92 -0.75
C GLY A 95 -7.07 15.41 -2.20
N GLN A 96 -7.22 16.33 -3.16
CA GLN A 96 -7.36 16.01 -4.59
C GLN A 96 -6.17 15.21 -5.17
N ASN A 97 -4.99 15.32 -4.56
CA ASN A 97 -3.82 14.53 -4.98
C ASN A 97 -4.04 13.02 -4.78
N ALA A 98 -4.82 12.61 -3.77
CA ALA A 98 -5.16 11.19 -3.58
C ALA A 98 -5.91 10.62 -4.80
N LEU A 99 -6.87 11.36 -5.38
CA LEU A 99 -7.56 10.95 -6.61
C LEU A 99 -6.59 10.80 -7.79
N ASN A 100 -5.62 11.70 -7.91
CA ASN A 100 -4.60 11.61 -8.95
C ASN A 100 -3.70 10.39 -8.74
N GLN A 101 -3.35 10.05 -7.49
CA GLN A 101 -2.58 8.85 -7.19
C GLN A 101 -3.36 7.60 -7.64
N VAL A 102 -4.61 7.44 -7.23
CA VAL A 102 -5.46 6.32 -7.68
C VAL A 102 -5.47 6.21 -9.21
N LYS A 103 -5.68 7.34 -9.91
CA LYS A 103 -5.71 7.38 -11.37
C LYS A 103 -4.41 6.88 -12.00
N GLU A 104 -3.27 7.33 -11.48
CA GLU A 104 -1.98 6.99 -12.08
C GLU A 104 -1.56 5.55 -11.80
N PHE A 105 -1.73 5.08 -10.55
CA PHE A 105 -1.44 3.69 -10.22
C PHE A 105 -2.36 2.70 -10.93
N SER A 106 -3.64 3.03 -11.11
CA SER A 106 -4.60 2.19 -11.85
C SER A 106 -4.23 2.00 -13.33
N LYS A 107 -3.39 2.84 -13.91
CA LYS A 107 -2.89 2.66 -15.30
C LYS A 107 -1.86 1.53 -15.41
N ILE A 108 -1.20 1.19 -14.32
CA ILE A 108 -0.12 0.21 -14.30
C ILE A 108 -0.64 -1.17 -13.90
N GLN A 109 -1.44 -1.21 -12.85
CA GLN A 109 -1.96 -2.43 -12.26
C GLN A 109 -3.36 -2.18 -11.69
N LYS A 110 -4.20 -3.20 -11.74
CA LYS A 110 -5.49 -3.17 -11.07
C LYS A 110 -5.28 -3.03 -9.56
N ILE A 111 -5.77 -1.93 -8.99
CA ILE A 111 -5.82 -1.76 -7.54
C ILE A 111 -6.99 -2.60 -7.03
N THR A 112 -6.78 -3.38 -5.99
CA THR A 112 -7.78 -4.29 -5.42
C THR A 112 -8.34 -3.77 -4.09
N GLY A 113 -7.60 -2.87 -3.41
CA GLY A 113 -8.05 -2.29 -2.15
C GLY A 113 -7.31 -1.01 -1.81
N LEU A 114 -7.87 -0.26 -0.88
CA LEU A 114 -7.32 0.98 -0.36
C LEU A 114 -7.12 0.88 1.15
N ILE A 115 -6.05 1.49 1.64
CA ILE A 115 -5.87 1.86 3.03
C ILE A 115 -5.76 3.38 3.08
N ILE A 116 -6.51 4.02 3.97
CA ILE A 116 -6.52 5.48 4.10
C ILE A 116 -5.96 5.85 5.47
N THR A 117 -4.87 6.60 5.48
CA THR A 117 -4.18 7.03 6.70
C THR A 117 -4.49 8.48 7.05
N LYS A 118 -4.22 8.86 8.30
CA LYS A 118 -4.40 10.22 8.85
C LYS A 118 -5.84 10.73 8.75
N LEU A 119 -6.80 9.83 8.90
CA LEU A 119 -8.20 10.21 8.83
C LEU A 119 -8.64 10.99 10.07
N ASP A 120 -7.98 10.77 11.20
CA ASP A 120 -8.15 11.48 12.48
C ASP A 120 -7.80 12.97 12.42
N THR A 121 -6.82 13.34 11.59
CA THR A 121 -6.31 14.72 11.51
C THR A 121 -7.04 15.59 10.52
N THR A 122 -8.07 15.08 9.86
CA THR A 122 -8.70 15.80 8.76
C THR A 122 -10.23 15.79 8.83
N ALA A 123 -10.82 16.99 8.72
CA ALA A 123 -12.26 17.16 8.42
C ALA A 123 -12.60 16.74 6.97
N LYS A 124 -11.64 16.14 6.23
CA LYS A 124 -11.75 15.89 4.79
C LYS A 124 -12.26 14.48 4.45
N GLY A 125 -13.13 13.89 5.23
CA GLY A 125 -13.81 12.63 4.86
C GLY A 125 -14.43 12.64 3.46
N GLY A 126 -14.65 13.82 2.90
CA GLY A 126 -15.14 14.01 1.53
C GLY A 126 -14.22 13.41 0.46
N ILE A 127 -12.90 13.34 0.67
CA ILE A 127 -11.99 12.70 -0.29
C ILE A 127 -12.24 11.19 -0.37
N VAL A 128 -12.54 10.56 0.75
CA VAL A 128 -12.87 9.14 0.83
C VAL A 128 -14.12 8.84 0.01
N LEU A 129 -15.18 9.65 0.20
CA LEU A 129 -16.42 9.53 -0.59
C LEU A 129 -16.17 9.74 -2.09
N ALA A 130 -15.34 10.73 -2.46
CA ALA A 130 -15.01 11.00 -3.86
C ALA A 130 -14.29 9.82 -4.51
N ILE A 131 -13.35 9.18 -3.80
CA ILE A 131 -12.62 8.00 -4.29
C ILE A 131 -13.59 6.81 -4.44
N CYS A 132 -14.39 6.52 -3.41
CA CYS A 132 -15.38 5.44 -3.45
C CYS A 132 -16.36 5.60 -4.61
N LYS A 133 -16.92 6.80 -4.79
CA LYS A 133 -17.88 7.10 -5.87
C LYS A 133 -17.25 6.94 -7.25
N LYS A 134 -16.02 7.43 -7.43
CA LYS A 134 -15.36 7.47 -8.74
C LYS A 134 -14.76 6.15 -9.16
N TYR A 135 -14.08 5.46 -8.25
CA TYR A 135 -13.28 4.27 -8.57
C TYR A 135 -13.91 2.95 -8.11
N LYS A 136 -14.90 3.01 -7.22
CA LYS A 136 -15.60 1.84 -6.66
C LYS A 136 -14.63 0.80 -6.05
N LEU A 137 -13.52 1.30 -5.50
CA LEU A 137 -12.52 0.46 -4.83
C LEU A 137 -12.93 0.23 -3.37
N PRO A 138 -12.76 -0.99 -2.84
CA PRO A 138 -13.00 -1.25 -1.43
C PRO A 138 -11.95 -0.55 -0.56
N ILE A 139 -12.38 0.05 0.54
CA ILE A 139 -11.49 0.50 1.60
C ILE A 139 -11.37 -0.65 2.59
N LEU A 140 -10.17 -1.12 2.81
CA LEU A 140 -9.90 -2.29 3.67
C LEU A 140 -9.68 -1.85 5.12
N ALA A 141 -8.92 -0.77 5.30
CA ALA A 141 -8.58 -0.26 6.63
C ALA A 141 -8.37 1.26 6.61
N VAL A 142 -8.40 1.84 7.80
CA VAL A 142 -8.10 3.25 8.07
C VAL A 142 -7.07 3.36 9.19
N GLY A 143 -6.08 4.24 8.99
CA GLY A 143 -5.10 4.60 10.01
C GLY A 143 -5.55 5.88 10.74
N MET A 144 -5.66 5.78 12.06
CA MET A 144 -6.14 6.84 12.93
C MET A 144 -5.05 7.33 13.90
N GLY A 145 -3.79 6.93 13.68
CA GLY A 145 -2.66 7.27 14.51
C GLY A 145 -1.40 6.52 14.06
N GLU A 146 -0.41 6.37 14.97
CA GLU A 146 0.91 5.80 14.65
C GLU A 146 1.16 4.41 15.30
N MET A 147 0.30 4.01 16.21
CA MET A 147 0.42 2.72 16.90
C MET A 147 -0.19 1.59 16.07
N GLU A 148 0.22 0.36 16.33
CA GLU A 148 -0.36 -0.82 15.67
C GLU A 148 -1.87 -0.96 15.89
N THR A 149 -2.35 -0.51 17.03
CA THR A 149 -3.78 -0.49 17.40
C THR A 149 -4.58 0.57 16.67
N ASP A 150 -3.91 1.52 16.01
CA ASP A 150 -4.55 2.64 15.30
C ASP A 150 -4.90 2.30 13.85
N LEU A 151 -4.61 1.09 13.40
CA LEU A 151 -5.06 0.56 12.11
C LEU A 151 -6.35 -0.23 12.32
N HIS A 152 -7.46 0.33 11.88
CA HIS A 152 -8.78 -0.26 12.06
C HIS A 152 -9.36 -0.77 10.74
N PRO A 153 -10.09 -1.89 10.74
CA PRO A 153 -10.91 -2.27 9.60
C PRO A 153 -11.89 -1.14 9.24
N PHE A 154 -12.08 -0.89 7.96
CA PHE A 154 -13.02 0.15 7.53
C PHE A 154 -14.47 -0.31 7.72
N ASN A 155 -15.27 0.52 8.41
CA ASN A 155 -16.71 0.34 8.56
C ASN A 155 -17.43 1.52 7.88
N ALA A 156 -18.13 1.25 6.78
CA ALA A 156 -18.77 2.27 5.98
C ALA A 156 -19.93 2.98 6.71
N GLU A 157 -20.68 2.24 7.53
CA GLU A 157 -21.79 2.81 8.30
C GLU A 157 -21.29 3.76 9.39
N TYR A 158 -20.30 3.29 10.16
CA TYR A 158 -19.67 4.12 11.19
C TYR A 158 -19.02 5.38 10.58
N PHE A 159 -18.32 5.21 9.46
CA PHE A 159 -17.71 6.33 8.75
C PHE A 159 -18.77 7.35 8.27
N ALA A 160 -19.87 6.87 7.68
CA ALA A 160 -20.96 7.75 7.24
C ALA A 160 -21.61 8.50 8.42
N LYS A 161 -21.89 7.80 9.51
CA LYS A 161 -22.43 8.43 10.73
C LYS A 161 -21.49 9.52 11.26
N SER A 162 -20.20 9.22 11.39
CA SER A 162 -19.20 10.19 11.88
C SER A 162 -19.07 11.41 10.96
N LEU A 163 -19.17 11.23 9.65
CA LEU A 163 -19.07 12.31 8.66
C LEU A 163 -20.25 13.31 8.76
N PHE A 164 -21.43 12.83 9.06
CA PHE A 164 -22.65 13.64 9.15
C PHE A 164 -23.04 13.98 10.58
N HIS A 165 -22.19 13.70 11.57
CA HIS A 165 -22.46 13.89 13.00
C HIS A 165 -23.79 13.24 13.46
N LEU A 166 -24.11 12.09 12.88
CA LEU A 166 -25.28 11.28 13.25
C LEU A 166 -24.90 10.31 14.37
N ASN A 167 -25.68 10.31 15.44
CA ASN A 167 -25.54 9.36 16.55
C ASN A 167 -26.06 7.97 16.18
#